data_33d807a14b8139190096eba2e0d04086
#
_entry.id   33d807a14b8139190096eba2e0d04086
#
_cell.length_a   1.000
_cell.length_b   1.000
_cell.length_c   1.000
_cell.angle_alpha   90.00
_cell.angle_beta   90.00
_cell.angle_gamma   90.00
#
_symmetry.space_group_name_H-M   'P 1'
#
loop_
_entity.id
_entity.type
_entity.pdbx_description
1 polymer ?
#
loop_
_entity_poly.entity_id
_entity_poly.type
_entity_poly.pdbx_seq_one_letter_code
_entity_poly.pdbx_strand_id
1 'polypeptide(L)'
;MTEFHLCGVFFYTSLLLICQPLILCFIGLLSVKSPRYRQRLAERYGFYGNASCPPPQGIFIHAASVGEVIAATPLVRQLQQDYPHLSITFTTFTPTGSERIKATFGNSVFHYYLPFDLPFSIHRFINFVQPKLCIVMETELWPNLIHQLFLRNIPFVIANARLSARSAHRYGKIKARLQTMWSQISLIAAQDHISGKRYATLGYPKEKLNITGNIKYDLSITDELREKIDDLRSLWVKNRPIWIAASTHNGEDEIILKSHRALLAKYPNLLLLLVPRHPERFNMVADLLKKEKFQFIRRSTNELPNENTQVILGDSMGELMLMYGVSDIAFVGGSLVKHGGHNPLEPLAFKMPVITGKHTFNFPEIFRMLVEVQGVLEVNSTADALERAVEALLNSKEASERLGNAGYEVLMENRGALQRLLDLLKPYLERNV
;
A
#
# COMPACT_ATOMS: atom_id res chain seq x y z
N MET A 1 -30.80 -22.17 15.85
CA MET A 1 -29.88 -21.21 15.20
C MET A 1 -28.48 -21.81 14.93
N THR A 2 -28.10 -22.87 15.61
CA THR A 2 -26.79 -23.54 15.49
C THR A 2 -26.60 -24.41 14.24
N GLU A 3 -27.63 -25.04 13.70
CA GLU A 3 -27.52 -25.99 12.57
C GLU A 3 -27.30 -25.31 11.20
N PHE A 4 -27.91 -24.15 10.95
CA PHE A 4 -27.70 -23.40 9.70
C PHE A 4 -26.28 -22.80 9.60
N HIS A 5 -25.62 -22.67 10.72
CA HIS A 5 -24.29 -22.13 10.85
C HIS A 5 -23.19 -23.11 10.44
N LEU A 6 -23.27 -24.33 10.96
CA LEU A 6 -22.39 -25.42 10.58
C LEU A 6 -22.46 -25.68 9.07
N CYS A 7 -23.65 -25.54 8.46
CA CYS A 7 -23.86 -25.80 7.03
C CYS A 7 -23.10 -24.81 6.12
N GLY A 8 -23.02 -23.52 6.46
CA GLY A 8 -22.34 -22.51 5.63
C GLY A 8 -20.81 -22.62 5.64
N VAL A 9 -20.22 -22.75 6.83
CA VAL A 9 -18.77 -22.95 7.02
C VAL A 9 -18.36 -24.33 6.51
N PHE A 10 -19.20 -25.35 6.73
CA PHE A 10 -18.97 -26.70 6.21
C PHE A 10 -18.96 -26.74 4.68
N PHE A 11 -19.94 -26.11 4.02
CA PHE A 11 -19.98 -26.02 2.56
C PHE A 11 -18.75 -25.28 2.00
N TYR A 12 -18.39 -24.15 2.60
CA TYR A 12 -17.17 -23.39 2.24
C TYR A 12 -15.92 -24.26 2.39
N THR A 13 -15.77 -24.93 3.51
CA THR A 13 -14.64 -25.82 3.80
C THR A 13 -14.57 -27.00 2.83
N SER A 14 -15.69 -27.64 2.56
CA SER A 14 -15.78 -28.76 1.60
C SER A 14 -15.38 -28.30 0.19
N LEU A 15 -15.88 -27.14 -0.26
CA LEU A 15 -15.51 -26.55 -1.54
C LEU A 15 -14.00 -26.25 -1.58
N LEU A 16 -13.47 -25.65 -0.52
CA LEU A 16 -12.05 -25.32 -0.45
C LEU A 16 -11.14 -26.57 -0.45
N LEU A 17 -11.57 -27.65 0.21
CA LEU A 17 -10.87 -28.95 0.17
C LEU A 17 -10.86 -29.56 -1.24
N ILE A 18 -12.00 -29.56 -1.92
CA ILE A 18 -12.12 -30.06 -3.30
C ILE A 18 -11.25 -29.22 -4.25
N CYS A 19 -11.12 -27.91 -4.01
CA CYS A 19 -10.30 -27.01 -4.83
C CYS A 19 -8.81 -27.10 -4.52
N GLN A 20 -8.33 -27.80 -3.47
CA GLN A 20 -6.90 -27.86 -3.12
C GLN A 20 -6.01 -28.32 -4.27
N PRO A 21 -6.32 -29.37 -5.05
CA PRO A 21 -5.48 -29.76 -6.17
C PRO A 21 -5.32 -28.64 -7.22
N LEU A 22 -6.39 -27.89 -7.49
CA LEU A 22 -6.39 -26.76 -8.42
C LEU A 22 -5.54 -25.60 -7.87
N ILE A 23 -5.64 -25.33 -6.57
CA ILE A 23 -4.82 -24.29 -5.90
C ILE A 23 -3.34 -24.65 -5.98
N LEU A 24 -2.98 -25.91 -5.70
CA LEU A 24 -1.60 -26.38 -5.81
C LEU A 24 -1.09 -26.32 -7.24
N CYS A 25 -1.90 -26.72 -8.22
CA CYS A 25 -1.57 -26.62 -9.63
C CYS A 25 -1.32 -25.15 -10.04
N PHE A 26 -2.19 -24.23 -9.59
CA PHE A 26 -2.05 -22.80 -9.84
C PHE A 26 -0.76 -22.23 -9.21
N ILE A 27 -0.45 -22.60 -7.96
CA ILE A 27 0.83 -22.23 -7.32
C ILE A 27 2.01 -22.81 -8.09
N GLY A 28 1.91 -24.03 -8.58
CA GLY A 28 2.88 -24.66 -9.47
C GLY A 28 3.14 -23.82 -10.73
N LEU A 29 2.07 -23.38 -11.40
CA LEU A 29 2.16 -22.52 -12.59
C LEU A 29 2.76 -21.14 -12.27
N LEU A 30 2.34 -20.51 -11.18
CA LEU A 30 2.95 -19.25 -10.72
C LEU A 30 4.44 -19.42 -10.40
N SER A 31 4.82 -20.58 -9.88
CA SER A 31 6.21 -20.89 -9.52
C SER A 31 7.14 -21.07 -10.72
N VAL A 32 6.61 -21.32 -11.91
CA VAL A 32 7.40 -21.33 -13.16
C VAL A 32 7.89 -19.90 -13.46
N LYS A 33 7.03 -18.90 -13.25
CA LYS A 33 7.39 -17.48 -13.43
C LYS A 33 8.18 -16.90 -12.25
N SER A 34 7.91 -17.38 -11.03
CA SER A 34 8.60 -16.93 -9.82
C SER A 34 8.77 -18.11 -8.84
N PRO A 35 9.97 -18.71 -8.74
CA PRO A 35 10.27 -19.83 -7.85
C PRO A 35 9.92 -19.58 -6.38
N ARG A 36 9.81 -18.32 -5.98
CA ARG A 36 9.46 -17.89 -4.62
C ARG A 36 8.08 -18.39 -4.15
N TYR A 37 7.14 -18.67 -5.08
CA TYR A 37 5.82 -19.22 -4.71
C TYR A 37 5.88 -20.63 -4.14
N ARG A 38 6.93 -21.42 -4.45
CA ARG A 38 7.15 -22.77 -3.89
C ARG A 38 7.82 -22.74 -2.52
N GLN A 39 8.49 -21.63 -2.18
CA GLN A 39 9.16 -21.52 -0.90
C GLN A 39 8.15 -21.46 0.24
N ARG A 40 8.48 -22.09 1.36
CA ARG A 40 7.65 -22.08 2.59
C ARG A 40 6.23 -22.60 2.38
N LEU A 41 6.00 -23.52 1.43
CA LEU A 41 4.66 -24.06 1.14
C LEU A 41 4.05 -24.79 2.36
N ALA A 42 4.87 -25.42 3.20
CA ALA A 42 4.43 -26.09 4.42
C ALA A 42 3.74 -25.14 5.40
N GLU A 43 4.16 -23.88 5.50
CA GLU A 43 3.51 -22.86 6.32
C GLU A 43 2.06 -22.61 5.90
N ARG A 44 1.76 -22.72 4.59
CA ARG A 44 0.38 -22.57 4.07
C ARG A 44 -0.56 -23.70 4.49
N TYR A 45 -0.01 -24.74 5.10
CA TYR A 45 -0.75 -25.83 5.74
C TYR A 45 -0.58 -25.87 7.27
N GLY A 46 0.03 -24.80 7.84
CA GLY A 46 0.25 -24.66 9.28
C GLY A 46 1.40 -25.51 9.83
N PHE A 47 2.38 -25.86 9.00
CA PHE A 47 3.60 -26.56 9.42
C PHE A 47 4.78 -25.58 9.41
N TYR A 48 5.34 -25.32 10.59
CA TYR A 48 6.38 -24.30 10.80
C TYR A 48 7.76 -24.88 11.04
N GLY A 49 7.89 -26.22 11.18
CA GLY A 49 9.17 -26.90 11.38
C GLY A 49 9.96 -26.33 12.56
N ASN A 50 11.21 -25.92 12.28
CA ASN A 50 12.11 -25.31 13.28
C ASN A 50 11.97 -23.76 13.33
N ALA A 51 10.90 -23.16 12.80
CA ALA A 51 10.70 -21.73 12.90
C ALA A 51 10.53 -21.30 14.36
N SER A 52 11.07 -20.14 14.72
CA SER A 52 10.93 -19.59 16.07
C SER A 52 9.47 -19.37 16.40
N CYS A 53 8.99 -19.98 17.49
CA CYS A 53 7.64 -19.77 18.00
C CYS A 53 7.54 -18.36 18.62
N PRO A 54 6.54 -17.54 18.26
CA PRO A 54 6.36 -16.26 18.92
C PRO A 54 5.94 -16.48 20.39
N PRO A 55 6.30 -15.55 21.29
CA PRO A 55 5.73 -15.53 22.62
C PRO A 55 4.20 -15.49 22.57
N PRO A 56 3.49 -16.26 23.41
CA PRO A 56 2.02 -16.26 23.46
C PRO A 56 1.48 -14.89 23.86
N GLN A 57 0.18 -14.68 23.62
CA GLN A 57 -0.52 -13.43 23.95
C GLN A 57 -0.02 -12.20 23.15
N GLY A 58 0.62 -12.43 22.00
CA GLY A 58 1.01 -11.38 21.09
C GLY A 58 -0.13 -10.88 20.18
N ILE A 59 0.20 -9.98 19.29
CA ILE A 59 -0.71 -9.42 18.27
C ILE A 59 -0.47 -10.14 16.95
N PHE A 60 -1.52 -10.68 16.35
CA PHE A 60 -1.48 -11.25 15.01
C PHE A 60 -2.03 -10.24 14.01
N ILE A 61 -1.21 -9.85 13.02
CA ILE A 61 -1.56 -8.92 11.96
C ILE A 61 -1.47 -9.65 10.61
N HIS A 62 -2.50 -9.49 9.77
CA HIS A 62 -2.52 -10.01 8.42
C HIS A 62 -2.68 -8.91 7.38
N ALA A 63 -1.81 -8.92 6.36
CA ALA A 63 -1.90 -8.09 5.17
C ALA A 63 -1.57 -8.95 3.94
N ALA A 64 -2.55 -9.18 3.07
CA ALA A 64 -2.44 -10.16 1.99
C ALA A 64 -1.44 -9.76 0.91
N SER A 65 -1.33 -8.48 0.60
CA SER A 65 -0.55 -7.91 -0.51
C SER A 65 0.52 -6.91 -0.04
N VAL A 66 1.46 -6.56 -0.93
CA VAL A 66 2.45 -5.49 -0.71
C VAL A 66 1.79 -4.16 -0.34
N GLY A 67 0.68 -3.81 -1.01
CA GLY A 67 -0.03 -2.56 -0.74
C GLY A 67 -0.60 -2.50 0.67
N GLU A 68 -1.16 -3.61 1.14
CA GLU A 68 -1.66 -3.75 2.51
C GLU A 68 -0.54 -3.78 3.55
N VAL A 69 0.61 -4.43 3.24
CA VAL A 69 1.79 -4.40 4.12
C VAL A 69 2.28 -2.97 4.31
N ILE A 70 2.34 -2.17 3.23
CA ILE A 70 2.71 -0.76 3.31
C ILE A 70 1.70 0.02 4.17
N ALA A 71 0.41 -0.20 3.95
CA ALA A 71 -0.65 0.45 4.74
C ALA A 71 -0.63 0.03 6.23
N ALA A 72 -0.26 -1.21 6.54
CA ALA A 72 -0.14 -1.71 7.91
C ALA A 72 1.14 -1.24 8.61
N THR A 73 2.17 -0.82 7.88
CA THR A 73 3.49 -0.47 8.45
C THR A 73 3.41 0.58 9.56
N PRO A 74 2.67 1.71 9.40
CA PRO A 74 2.52 2.69 10.49
C PRO A 74 1.86 2.10 11.73
N LEU A 75 0.83 1.27 11.56
CA LEU A 75 0.15 0.59 12.67
C LEU A 75 1.10 -0.34 13.42
N VAL A 76 1.86 -1.17 12.70
CA VAL A 76 2.82 -2.11 13.31
C VAL A 76 3.89 -1.36 14.10
N ARG A 77 4.45 -0.29 13.55
CA ARG A 77 5.47 0.53 14.23
C ARG A 77 4.93 1.18 15.50
N GLN A 78 3.72 1.74 15.42
CA GLN A 78 3.10 2.37 16.60
C GLN A 78 2.77 1.33 17.68
N LEU A 79 2.27 0.16 17.30
CA LEU A 79 2.04 -0.94 18.25
C LEU A 79 3.33 -1.44 18.91
N GLN A 80 4.44 -1.52 18.18
CA GLN A 80 5.75 -1.85 18.75
C GLN A 80 6.25 -0.81 19.74
N GLN A 81 5.96 0.46 19.49
CA GLN A 81 6.35 1.59 20.33
C GLN A 81 5.49 1.67 21.60
N ASP A 82 4.17 1.55 21.46
CA ASP A 82 3.21 1.69 22.58
C ASP A 82 3.14 0.43 23.44
N TYR A 83 3.34 -0.75 22.84
CA TYR A 83 3.25 -2.07 23.50
C TYR A 83 4.50 -2.92 23.26
N PRO A 84 5.71 -2.47 23.68
CA PRO A 84 6.97 -3.16 23.37
C PRO A 84 7.10 -4.56 23.99
N HIS A 85 6.25 -4.89 24.97
CA HIS A 85 6.17 -6.19 25.61
C HIS A 85 5.34 -7.22 24.83
N LEU A 86 4.54 -6.78 23.82
CA LEU A 86 3.73 -7.66 23.01
C LEU A 86 4.47 -8.06 21.72
N SER A 87 4.61 -9.35 21.50
CA SER A 87 5.15 -9.86 20.25
C SER A 87 4.18 -9.59 19.10
N ILE A 88 4.70 -9.25 17.92
CA ILE A 88 3.88 -9.08 16.72
C ILE A 88 4.19 -10.20 15.75
N THR A 89 3.15 -10.96 15.37
CA THR A 89 3.18 -11.91 14.26
C THR A 89 2.56 -11.25 13.04
N PHE A 90 3.35 -11.05 11.99
CA PHE A 90 2.90 -10.39 10.75
C PHE A 90 2.87 -11.40 9.61
N THR A 91 1.69 -11.69 9.07
CA THR A 91 1.50 -12.63 7.96
C THR A 91 1.12 -11.94 6.67
N THR A 92 1.47 -12.58 5.54
CA THR A 92 1.05 -12.17 4.20
C THR A 92 0.70 -13.39 3.34
N PHE A 93 0.13 -13.15 2.15
CA PHE A 93 -0.19 -14.20 1.19
C PHE A 93 0.80 -14.24 0.01
N THR A 94 1.45 -13.12 -0.32
CA THR A 94 2.30 -13.00 -1.51
C THR A 94 3.80 -13.01 -1.18
N PRO A 95 4.66 -13.58 -2.06
CA PRO A 95 6.12 -13.51 -1.88
C PRO A 95 6.65 -12.08 -1.79
N THR A 96 6.11 -11.17 -2.61
CA THR A 96 6.49 -9.75 -2.59
C THR A 96 6.09 -9.06 -1.28
N GLY A 97 4.93 -9.42 -0.71
CA GLY A 97 4.53 -8.99 0.63
C GLY A 97 5.50 -9.49 1.71
N SER A 98 5.91 -10.76 1.60
CA SER A 98 6.89 -11.36 2.50
C SER A 98 8.25 -10.64 2.47
N GLU A 99 8.75 -10.32 1.27
CA GLU A 99 9.98 -9.55 1.10
C GLU A 99 9.86 -8.15 1.70
N ARG A 100 8.71 -7.51 1.49
CA ARG A 100 8.45 -6.18 2.06
C ARG A 100 8.45 -6.20 3.58
N ILE A 101 7.80 -7.18 4.21
CA ILE A 101 7.81 -7.34 5.68
C ILE A 101 9.25 -7.51 6.17
N LYS A 102 10.01 -8.43 5.56
CA LYS A 102 11.42 -8.68 5.93
C LYS A 102 12.29 -7.43 5.77
N ALA A 103 12.15 -6.72 4.68
CA ALA A 103 12.92 -5.51 4.42
C ALA A 103 12.57 -4.36 5.38
N THR A 104 11.30 -4.27 5.83
CA THR A 104 10.82 -3.17 6.68
C THR A 104 11.06 -3.41 8.16
N PHE A 105 10.91 -4.65 8.62
CA PHE A 105 10.90 -5.01 10.05
C PHE A 105 12.05 -5.93 10.48
N GLY A 106 12.74 -6.58 9.53
CA GLY A 106 13.80 -7.53 9.87
C GLY A 106 13.32 -8.59 10.84
N ASN A 107 13.99 -8.66 12.00
CA ASN A 107 13.67 -9.60 13.09
C ASN A 107 12.78 -8.96 14.18
N SER A 108 12.28 -7.74 13.99
CA SER A 108 11.43 -7.07 14.99
C SER A 108 9.98 -7.59 15.00
N VAL A 109 9.61 -8.44 14.04
CA VAL A 109 8.33 -9.15 13.97
C VAL A 109 8.56 -10.62 13.60
N PHE A 110 7.67 -11.49 14.09
CA PHE A 110 7.60 -12.88 13.62
C PHE A 110 6.83 -12.91 12.29
N HIS A 111 7.46 -13.42 11.23
CA HIS A 111 6.87 -13.39 9.91
C HIS A 111 6.65 -14.78 9.30
N TYR A 112 5.37 -15.07 8.96
CA TYR A 112 4.94 -16.30 8.30
C TYR A 112 3.98 -16.01 7.15
N TYR A 113 3.78 -17.01 6.27
CA TYR A 113 2.63 -16.98 5.39
C TYR A 113 1.35 -17.35 6.15
N LEU A 114 0.24 -16.67 5.85
CA LEU A 114 -1.06 -17.11 6.35
C LEU A 114 -1.38 -18.49 5.74
N PRO A 115 -1.78 -19.48 6.55
CA PRO A 115 -2.25 -20.75 6.04
C PRO A 115 -3.48 -20.60 5.15
N PHE A 116 -3.69 -21.57 4.26
CA PHE A 116 -4.99 -21.72 3.61
C PHE A 116 -6.08 -21.86 4.68
N ASP A 117 -7.25 -21.29 4.39
CA ASP A 117 -8.36 -21.23 5.36
C ASP A 117 -9.04 -22.59 5.57
N LEU A 118 -8.23 -23.61 5.82
CA LEU A 118 -8.64 -24.97 6.16
C LEU A 118 -8.67 -25.13 7.67
N PRO A 119 -9.69 -25.74 8.27
CA PRO A 119 -9.82 -25.82 9.73
C PRO A 119 -8.59 -26.36 10.43
N PHE A 120 -7.97 -27.41 9.90
CA PHE A 120 -6.77 -28.02 10.49
C PHE A 120 -5.51 -27.13 10.34
N SER A 121 -5.38 -26.40 9.23
CA SER A 121 -4.25 -25.51 9.00
C SER A 121 -4.34 -24.28 9.90
N ILE A 122 -5.53 -23.68 10.00
CA ILE A 122 -5.81 -22.55 10.88
C ILE A 122 -5.68 -22.97 12.36
N HIS A 123 -6.18 -24.15 12.74
CA HIS A 123 -6.02 -24.66 14.11
C HIS A 123 -4.54 -24.75 14.52
N ARG A 124 -3.68 -25.35 13.65
CA ARG A 124 -2.23 -25.41 13.91
C ARG A 124 -1.61 -24.03 14.03
N PHE A 125 -1.98 -23.12 13.13
CA PHE A 125 -1.46 -21.74 13.13
C PHE A 125 -1.80 -21.01 14.42
N ILE A 126 -3.07 -21.03 14.82
CA ILE A 126 -3.50 -20.34 16.05
C ILE A 126 -2.83 -20.96 17.28
N ASN A 127 -2.68 -22.28 17.33
CA ASN A 127 -1.98 -22.95 18.43
C ASN A 127 -0.48 -22.65 18.44
N PHE A 128 0.12 -22.39 17.30
CA PHE A 128 1.52 -22.00 17.17
C PHE A 128 1.74 -20.54 17.58
N VAL A 129 0.86 -19.61 17.13
CA VAL A 129 1.02 -18.18 17.39
C VAL A 129 0.44 -17.73 18.74
N GLN A 130 -0.66 -18.36 19.19
CA GLN A 130 -1.40 -18.05 20.42
C GLN A 130 -1.65 -16.53 20.62
N PRO A 131 -2.29 -15.85 19.65
CA PRO A 131 -2.46 -14.41 19.74
C PRO A 131 -3.57 -14.03 20.72
N LYS A 132 -3.46 -12.84 21.35
CA LYS A 132 -4.55 -12.23 22.12
C LYS A 132 -5.49 -11.38 21.27
N LEU A 133 -5.03 -10.94 20.10
CA LEU A 133 -5.76 -10.09 19.17
C LEU A 133 -5.36 -10.43 17.73
N CYS A 134 -6.34 -10.50 16.84
CA CYS A 134 -6.13 -10.63 15.40
C CYS A 134 -6.59 -9.36 14.69
N ILE A 135 -5.71 -8.74 13.91
CA ILE A 135 -5.99 -7.57 13.08
C ILE A 135 -5.76 -7.94 11.62
N VAL A 136 -6.79 -7.78 10.80
CA VAL A 136 -6.70 -8.06 9.36
C VAL A 136 -6.91 -6.77 8.59
N MET A 137 -6.05 -6.52 7.61
CA MET A 137 -6.11 -5.29 6.81
C MET A 137 -7.12 -5.39 5.67
N GLU A 138 -7.76 -4.28 5.36
CA GLU A 138 -8.70 -4.07 4.24
C GLU A 138 -9.91 -5.02 4.24
N THR A 139 -10.00 -5.99 3.30
CA THR A 139 -11.25 -6.77 3.08
C THR A 139 -10.98 -8.28 3.05
N GLU A 140 -10.21 -8.79 3.97
CA GLU A 140 -9.86 -10.19 4.00
C GLU A 140 -10.80 -10.96 4.97
N LEU A 141 -11.84 -11.60 4.41
CA LEU A 141 -12.80 -12.41 5.16
C LEU A 141 -12.47 -13.90 5.01
N TRP A 142 -11.94 -14.49 6.07
CA TRP A 142 -11.52 -15.90 6.15
C TRP A 142 -12.42 -16.65 7.14
N PRO A 143 -13.50 -17.34 6.68
CA PRO A 143 -14.53 -17.90 7.55
C PRO A 143 -14.01 -18.88 8.62
N ASN A 144 -13.05 -19.76 8.25
CA ASN A 144 -12.50 -20.70 9.23
C ASN A 144 -11.58 -20.00 10.25
N LEU A 145 -10.78 -19.02 9.81
CA LEU A 145 -9.95 -18.20 10.71
C LEU A 145 -10.84 -17.44 11.71
N ILE A 146 -11.86 -16.73 11.22
CA ILE A 146 -12.79 -15.98 12.06
C ILE A 146 -13.46 -16.92 13.07
N HIS A 147 -13.96 -18.06 12.62
CA HIS A 147 -14.62 -19.03 13.47
C HIS A 147 -13.68 -19.63 14.52
N GLN A 148 -12.47 -20.01 14.15
CA GLN A 148 -11.49 -20.58 15.07
C GLN A 148 -11.00 -19.59 16.14
N LEU A 149 -10.88 -18.31 15.79
CA LEU A 149 -10.55 -17.24 16.74
C LEU A 149 -11.71 -16.99 17.69
N PHE A 150 -12.95 -16.94 17.18
CA PHE A 150 -14.16 -16.78 17.99
C PHE A 150 -14.31 -17.88 19.04
N LEU A 151 -14.08 -19.16 18.67
CA LEU A 151 -14.14 -20.29 19.61
C LEU A 151 -13.11 -20.21 20.75
N ARG A 152 -12.03 -19.43 20.55
CA ARG A 152 -10.97 -19.19 21.55
C ARG A 152 -11.11 -17.85 22.26
N ASN A 153 -12.22 -17.14 22.06
CA ASN A 153 -12.45 -15.79 22.57
C ASN A 153 -11.36 -14.76 22.18
N ILE A 154 -10.69 -14.99 21.05
CA ILE A 154 -9.69 -14.08 20.49
C ILE A 154 -10.40 -13.05 19.61
N PRO A 155 -10.33 -11.75 19.90
CA PRO A 155 -10.96 -10.71 19.10
C PRO A 155 -10.40 -10.68 17.68
N PHE A 156 -11.31 -10.52 16.70
CA PHE A 156 -10.99 -10.35 15.29
C PHE A 156 -11.41 -8.96 14.84
N VAL A 157 -10.47 -8.17 14.36
CA VAL A 157 -10.65 -6.78 13.94
C VAL A 157 -10.30 -6.64 12.46
N ILE A 158 -11.15 -5.97 11.69
CA ILE A 158 -10.82 -5.55 10.33
C ILE A 158 -10.43 -4.07 10.38
N ALA A 159 -9.16 -3.80 10.09
CA ALA A 159 -8.58 -2.46 10.11
C ALA A 159 -8.46 -1.88 8.71
N ASN A 160 -8.63 -0.57 8.57
CA ASN A 160 -8.62 0.13 7.29
C ASN A 160 -9.59 -0.51 6.26
N ALA A 161 -10.75 -0.94 6.76
CA ALA A 161 -11.68 -1.80 6.03
C ALA A 161 -12.25 -1.09 4.79
N ARG A 162 -12.04 -1.70 3.62
CA ARG A 162 -12.53 -1.21 2.33
C ARG A 162 -13.46 -2.25 1.71
N LEU A 163 -14.65 -1.84 1.29
CA LEU A 163 -15.58 -2.74 0.60
C LEU A 163 -16.03 -2.15 -0.74
N SER A 164 -15.55 -2.71 -1.84
CA SER A 164 -15.94 -2.25 -3.18
C SER A 164 -17.41 -2.53 -3.48
N ALA A 165 -18.02 -1.75 -4.39
CA ALA A 165 -19.40 -1.98 -4.82
C ALA A 165 -19.60 -3.40 -5.39
N ARG A 166 -18.61 -3.90 -6.16
CA ARG A 166 -18.63 -5.24 -6.73
C ARG A 166 -18.61 -6.33 -5.65
N SER A 167 -17.77 -6.17 -4.63
CA SER A 167 -17.69 -7.11 -3.50
C SER A 167 -18.97 -7.06 -2.66
N ALA A 168 -19.48 -5.86 -2.36
CA ALA A 168 -20.74 -5.69 -1.64
C ALA A 168 -21.91 -6.36 -2.36
N HIS A 169 -22.00 -6.20 -3.69
CA HIS A 169 -23.02 -6.90 -4.50
C HIS A 169 -22.88 -8.42 -4.42
N ARG A 170 -21.67 -8.97 -4.51
CA ARG A 170 -21.42 -10.42 -4.38
C ARG A 170 -21.79 -10.93 -2.99
N TYR A 171 -21.38 -10.26 -1.94
CA TYR A 171 -21.74 -10.61 -0.56
C TYR A 171 -23.22 -10.45 -0.30
N GLY A 172 -23.88 -9.49 -0.93
CA GLY A 172 -25.34 -9.32 -0.87
C GLY A 172 -26.13 -10.56 -1.26
N LYS A 173 -25.63 -11.34 -2.24
CA LYS A 173 -26.26 -12.60 -2.69
C LYS A 173 -26.26 -13.70 -1.62
N ILE A 174 -25.34 -13.63 -0.66
CA ILE A 174 -25.19 -14.60 0.43
C ILE A 174 -25.40 -13.95 1.80
N LYS A 175 -26.07 -12.79 1.86
CA LYS A 175 -26.24 -11.98 3.07
C LYS A 175 -26.71 -12.78 4.28
N ALA A 176 -27.70 -13.67 4.10
CA ALA A 176 -28.22 -14.51 5.18
C ALA A 176 -27.15 -15.43 5.80
N ARG A 177 -26.22 -15.92 4.99
CA ARG A 177 -25.10 -16.79 5.44
C ARG A 177 -24.00 -16.00 6.15
N LEU A 178 -23.88 -14.69 5.87
CA LEU A 178 -22.88 -13.83 6.49
C LEU A 178 -23.24 -13.41 7.93
N GLN A 179 -24.52 -13.47 8.32
CA GLN A 179 -24.99 -12.95 9.62
C GLN A 179 -24.20 -13.53 10.79
N THR A 180 -23.96 -14.83 10.76
CA THR A 180 -23.25 -15.49 11.84
C THR A 180 -21.74 -15.20 11.81
N MET A 181 -21.15 -15.06 10.63
CA MET A 181 -19.76 -14.59 10.54
C MET A 181 -19.63 -13.17 11.08
N TRP A 182 -20.60 -12.27 10.76
CA TRP A 182 -20.62 -10.91 11.29
C TRP A 182 -20.68 -10.86 12.83
N SER A 183 -21.42 -11.76 13.47
CA SER A 183 -21.48 -11.80 14.93
C SER A 183 -20.14 -12.18 15.59
N GLN A 184 -19.27 -12.88 14.85
CA GLN A 184 -17.96 -13.34 15.32
C GLN A 184 -16.85 -12.29 15.15
N ILE A 185 -17.08 -11.25 14.36
CA ILE A 185 -16.14 -10.14 14.15
C ILE A 185 -16.36 -9.11 15.26
N SER A 186 -15.27 -8.77 15.97
CA SER A 186 -15.32 -7.87 17.12
C SER A 186 -15.46 -6.40 16.74
N LEU A 187 -14.80 -5.98 15.64
CA LEU A 187 -14.76 -4.59 15.19
C LEU A 187 -14.47 -4.52 13.68
N ILE A 188 -15.17 -3.62 12.98
CA ILE A 188 -14.78 -3.16 11.64
C ILE A 188 -14.48 -1.65 11.71
N ALA A 189 -13.22 -1.29 11.45
CA ALA A 189 -12.76 0.08 11.29
C ALA A 189 -12.69 0.42 9.80
N ALA A 190 -13.76 1.02 9.28
CA ALA A 190 -13.90 1.33 7.86
C ALA A 190 -13.11 2.58 7.48
N GLN A 191 -12.45 2.54 6.32
CA GLN A 191 -11.63 3.64 5.80
C GLN A 191 -12.46 4.84 5.30
N ASP A 192 -13.77 4.66 5.06
CA ASP A 192 -14.67 5.68 4.53
C ASP A 192 -16.14 5.36 4.82
N HIS A 193 -16.99 6.37 4.72
CA HIS A 193 -18.43 6.25 4.94
C HIS A 193 -19.12 5.32 3.95
N ILE A 194 -18.62 5.22 2.71
CA ILE A 194 -19.20 4.36 1.65
C ILE A 194 -18.98 2.90 2.00
N SER A 195 -17.76 2.54 2.39
CA SER A 195 -17.44 1.19 2.86
C SER A 195 -18.23 0.84 4.13
N GLY A 196 -18.31 1.76 5.10
CA GLY A 196 -19.11 1.59 6.30
C GLY A 196 -20.59 1.33 6.00
N LYS A 197 -21.20 2.13 5.12
CA LYS A 197 -22.60 1.94 4.68
C LYS A 197 -22.80 0.57 4.02
N ARG A 198 -21.85 0.10 3.22
CA ARG A 198 -21.91 -1.22 2.57
C ARG A 198 -21.86 -2.36 3.59
N TYR A 199 -20.98 -2.29 4.61
CA TYR A 199 -20.94 -3.28 5.70
C TYR A 199 -22.27 -3.30 6.48
N ALA A 200 -22.80 -2.13 6.85
CA ALA A 200 -24.10 -2.02 7.52
C ALA A 200 -25.24 -2.61 6.68
N THR A 201 -25.25 -2.35 5.36
CA THR A 201 -26.24 -2.91 4.42
C THR A 201 -26.15 -4.44 4.33
N LEU A 202 -24.96 -5.01 4.46
CA LEU A 202 -24.74 -6.45 4.52
C LEU A 202 -25.15 -7.05 5.88
N GLY A 203 -25.52 -6.23 6.85
CA GLY A 203 -26.03 -6.65 8.16
C GLY A 203 -24.98 -6.74 9.25
N TYR A 204 -23.82 -6.11 9.08
CA TYR A 204 -22.86 -5.98 10.18
C TYR A 204 -23.42 -5.02 11.24
N PRO A 205 -23.30 -5.34 12.56
CA PRO A 205 -23.82 -4.54 13.65
C PRO A 205 -23.22 -3.12 13.64
N LYS A 206 -24.09 -2.10 13.68
CA LYS A 206 -23.64 -0.69 13.61
C LYS A 206 -22.80 -0.27 14.81
N GLU A 207 -23.07 -0.84 15.99
CA GLU A 207 -22.36 -0.58 17.23
C GLU A 207 -20.91 -1.09 17.24
N LYS A 208 -20.59 -2.01 16.33
CA LYS A 208 -19.23 -2.54 16.13
C LYS A 208 -18.56 -1.98 14.86
N LEU A 209 -19.23 -1.04 14.17
CA LEU A 209 -18.75 -0.43 12.93
C LEU A 209 -18.32 1.01 13.20
N ASN A 210 -17.06 1.32 12.96
CA ASN A 210 -16.51 2.67 13.12
C ASN A 210 -15.90 3.16 11.82
N ILE A 211 -16.01 4.46 11.55
CA ILE A 211 -15.33 5.10 10.42
C ILE A 211 -14.07 5.76 10.96
N THR A 212 -12.94 5.16 10.70
CA THR A 212 -11.64 5.67 11.16
C THR A 212 -10.94 6.58 10.16
N GLY A 213 -11.33 6.53 8.90
CA GLY A 213 -10.54 7.13 7.82
C GLY A 213 -9.53 6.12 7.26
N ASN A 214 -8.80 6.54 6.23
CA ASN A 214 -7.82 5.68 5.57
C ASN A 214 -6.41 5.98 6.09
N ILE A 215 -5.74 4.99 6.66
CA ILE A 215 -4.39 5.10 7.22
C ILE A 215 -3.37 5.62 6.20
N LYS A 216 -3.63 5.47 4.91
CA LYS A 216 -2.76 6.01 3.84
C LYS A 216 -2.61 7.53 3.89
N TYR A 217 -3.53 8.26 4.53
CA TYR A 217 -3.41 9.71 4.75
C TYR A 217 -2.49 10.06 5.94
N ASP A 218 -2.17 9.12 6.82
CA ASP A 218 -1.30 9.35 7.99
C ASP A 218 0.20 9.27 7.61
N LEU A 219 0.55 9.88 6.49
CA LEU A 219 1.95 10.03 6.08
C LEU A 219 2.63 11.07 6.97
N SER A 220 3.77 10.71 7.52
CA SER A 220 4.63 11.61 8.28
C SER A 220 6.00 11.72 7.62
N ILE A 221 6.51 12.95 7.54
CA ILE A 221 7.89 13.22 7.16
C ILE A 221 8.67 13.30 8.47
N THR A 222 9.49 12.29 8.75
CA THR A 222 10.33 12.24 9.96
C THR A 222 11.47 13.23 9.87
N ASP A 223 12.01 13.66 11.02
CA ASP A 223 13.15 14.58 11.04
C ASP A 223 14.38 13.95 10.37
N GLU A 224 14.61 12.64 10.57
CA GLU A 224 15.67 11.90 9.86
C GLU A 224 15.50 11.95 8.33
N LEU A 225 14.28 11.89 7.82
CA LEU A 225 14.02 12.03 6.38
C LEU A 225 14.28 13.46 5.91
N ARG A 226 13.94 14.48 6.72
CA ARG A 226 14.21 15.90 6.40
C ARG A 226 15.71 16.14 6.30
N GLU A 227 16.49 15.69 7.26
CA GLU A 227 17.95 15.79 7.24
C GLU A 227 18.55 15.15 5.97
N LYS A 228 18.11 13.91 5.65
CA LYS A 228 18.56 13.24 4.41
C LYS A 228 18.16 13.98 3.13
N ILE A 229 17.00 14.64 3.11
CA ILE A 229 16.55 15.47 1.98
C ILE A 229 17.47 16.68 1.83
N ASP A 230 17.73 17.39 2.92
CA ASP A 230 18.56 18.61 2.92
C ASP A 230 20.00 18.29 2.49
N ASP A 231 20.56 17.20 3.02
CA ASP A 231 21.89 16.69 2.63
C ASP A 231 21.92 16.36 1.12
N LEU A 232 20.97 15.57 0.65
CA LEU A 232 20.94 15.14 -0.75
C LEU A 232 20.72 16.32 -1.70
N ARG A 233 19.84 17.28 -1.34
CA ARG A 233 19.58 18.45 -2.15
C ARG A 233 20.81 19.38 -2.21
N SER A 234 21.57 19.48 -1.15
CA SER A 234 22.82 20.25 -1.12
C SER A 234 23.90 19.65 -2.02
N LEU A 235 23.95 18.33 -2.12
CA LEU A 235 24.89 17.56 -2.96
C LEU A 235 24.48 17.54 -4.43
N TRP A 236 23.18 17.52 -4.70
CA TRP A 236 22.68 17.24 -6.05
C TRP A 236 22.68 18.44 -6.98
N VAL A 237 22.79 19.64 -6.56
CA VAL A 237 22.99 20.84 -7.37
C VAL A 237 22.28 22.05 -6.74
N LYS A 238 23.04 22.97 -6.25
CA LYS A 238 22.49 24.22 -5.73
C LYS A 238 21.63 24.93 -6.79
N ASN A 239 20.36 25.13 -6.45
CA ASN A 239 19.40 25.97 -7.18
C ASN A 239 18.92 25.49 -8.56
N ARG A 240 19.05 24.21 -8.92
CA ARG A 240 18.39 23.67 -10.11
C ARG A 240 16.94 23.29 -9.81
N PRO A 241 15.97 23.62 -10.67
CA PRO A 241 14.62 23.07 -10.56
C PRO A 241 14.65 21.57 -10.91
N ILE A 242 13.95 20.77 -10.10
CA ILE A 242 13.85 19.33 -10.25
C ILE A 242 12.38 18.96 -10.38
N TRP A 243 12.00 18.28 -11.45
CA TRP A 243 10.70 17.61 -11.48
C TRP A 243 10.88 16.10 -11.47
N ILE A 244 10.00 15.41 -10.75
CA ILE A 244 10.02 13.96 -10.63
C ILE A 244 8.89 13.34 -11.43
N ALA A 245 9.22 12.32 -12.22
CA ALA A 245 8.25 11.40 -12.82
C ALA A 245 8.31 10.08 -12.05
N ALA A 246 7.41 9.92 -11.09
CA ALA A 246 7.45 8.87 -10.10
C ALA A 246 6.56 7.68 -10.45
N SER A 247 7.05 6.48 -10.22
CA SER A 247 6.32 5.21 -10.41
C SER A 247 5.82 5.01 -11.84
N THR A 248 6.68 5.27 -12.82
CA THR A 248 6.33 5.18 -14.24
C THR A 248 6.17 3.76 -14.74
N HIS A 249 5.34 3.60 -15.76
CA HIS A 249 5.08 2.34 -16.46
C HIS A 249 5.49 2.41 -17.93
N ASN A 250 5.52 1.23 -18.56
CA ASN A 250 5.78 1.14 -19.99
C ASN A 250 4.79 1.98 -20.81
N GLY A 251 5.30 2.78 -21.75
CA GLY A 251 4.54 3.72 -22.55
C GLY A 251 4.40 5.12 -21.93
N GLU A 252 4.80 5.32 -20.66
CA GLU A 252 4.87 6.65 -20.05
C GLU A 252 6.25 7.28 -20.21
N ASP A 253 7.32 6.48 -20.12
CA ASP A 253 8.68 6.99 -20.14
C ASP A 253 8.99 7.74 -21.45
N GLU A 254 8.50 7.25 -22.58
CA GLU A 254 8.67 7.90 -23.89
C GLU A 254 7.96 9.27 -23.94
N ILE A 255 6.75 9.35 -23.35
CA ILE A 255 6.00 10.61 -23.25
C ILE A 255 6.76 11.59 -22.36
N ILE A 256 7.21 11.14 -21.19
CA ILE A 256 7.95 11.92 -20.21
C ILE A 256 9.26 12.45 -20.78
N LEU A 257 10.04 11.60 -21.45
CA LEU A 257 11.32 12.00 -22.05
C LEU A 257 11.14 12.98 -23.21
N LYS A 258 10.09 12.81 -24.03
CA LYS A 258 9.75 13.77 -25.08
C LYS A 258 9.38 15.13 -24.49
N SER A 259 8.56 15.16 -23.42
CA SER A 259 8.21 16.39 -22.71
C SER A 259 9.45 17.05 -22.10
N HIS A 260 10.32 16.27 -21.47
CA HIS A 260 11.53 16.80 -20.83
C HIS A 260 12.49 17.38 -21.85
N ARG A 261 12.64 16.78 -23.02
CA ARG A 261 13.46 17.31 -24.11
C ARG A 261 12.95 18.68 -24.60
N ALA A 262 11.65 18.86 -24.72
CA ALA A 262 11.06 20.14 -25.08
C ALA A 262 11.26 21.20 -23.99
N LEU A 263 11.14 20.78 -22.73
CA LEU A 263 11.41 21.65 -21.57
C LEU A 263 12.88 22.09 -21.49
N LEU A 264 13.84 21.20 -21.77
CA LEU A 264 15.27 21.52 -21.77
C LEU A 264 15.64 22.61 -22.79
N ALA A 265 14.91 22.73 -23.91
CA ALA A 265 15.11 23.80 -24.87
C ALA A 265 14.79 25.18 -24.28
N LYS A 266 13.90 25.26 -23.30
CA LYS A 266 13.47 26.49 -22.62
C LYS A 266 14.17 26.68 -21.25
N TYR A 267 14.43 25.57 -20.57
CA TYR A 267 15.00 25.49 -19.22
C TYR A 267 16.22 24.56 -19.20
N PRO A 268 17.38 25.00 -19.72
CA PRO A 268 18.57 24.13 -19.88
C PRO A 268 19.05 23.50 -18.54
N ASN A 269 18.78 24.15 -17.42
CA ASN A 269 19.15 23.69 -16.09
C ASN A 269 18.10 22.77 -15.44
N LEU A 270 16.97 22.47 -16.09
CA LEU A 270 15.94 21.60 -15.52
C LEU A 270 16.45 20.17 -15.38
N LEU A 271 16.22 19.56 -14.23
CA LEU A 271 16.58 18.16 -13.95
C LEU A 271 15.31 17.31 -13.88
N LEU A 272 15.33 16.16 -14.54
CA LEU A 272 14.30 15.13 -14.41
C LEU A 272 14.80 14.03 -13.49
N LEU A 273 14.01 13.70 -12.46
CA LEU A 273 14.17 12.49 -11.67
C LEU A 273 13.16 11.45 -12.17
N LEU A 274 13.63 10.45 -12.91
CA LEU A 274 12.78 9.42 -13.52
C LEU A 274 12.82 8.14 -12.71
N VAL A 275 11.69 7.75 -12.11
CA VAL A 275 11.60 6.63 -11.17
C VAL A 275 10.62 5.58 -11.67
N PRO A 276 11.09 4.51 -12.33
CA PRO A 276 10.24 3.41 -12.78
C PRO A 276 9.65 2.62 -11.60
N ARG A 277 8.40 2.18 -11.73
CA ARG A 277 7.68 1.47 -10.65
C ARG A 277 8.28 0.11 -10.29
N HIS A 278 8.84 -0.60 -11.26
CA HIS A 278 9.28 -1.98 -11.13
C HIS A 278 10.79 -2.12 -11.38
N PRO A 279 11.54 -2.80 -10.49
CA PRO A 279 12.99 -2.96 -10.63
C PRO A 279 13.43 -3.60 -11.94
N GLU A 280 12.65 -4.54 -12.47
CA GLU A 280 12.91 -5.21 -13.75
C GLU A 280 12.93 -4.25 -14.95
N ARG A 281 12.40 -3.03 -14.79
CA ARG A 281 12.40 -1.99 -15.82
C ARG A 281 13.60 -1.05 -15.76
N PHE A 282 14.39 -1.06 -14.69
CA PHE A 282 15.48 -0.11 -14.50
C PHE A 282 16.49 -0.11 -15.65
N ASN A 283 16.91 -1.29 -16.09
CA ASN A 283 17.85 -1.40 -17.21
C ASN A 283 17.20 -1.01 -18.55
N MET A 284 15.95 -1.39 -18.78
CA MET A 284 15.20 -1.00 -19.99
C MET A 284 15.07 0.53 -20.11
N VAL A 285 14.78 1.21 -19.01
CA VAL A 285 14.69 2.68 -18.99
C VAL A 285 16.07 3.31 -19.14
N ALA A 286 17.13 2.75 -18.56
CA ALA A 286 18.49 3.21 -18.79
C ALA A 286 18.90 3.08 -20.27
N ASP A 287 18.52 2.00 -20.95
CA ASP A 287 18.79 1.83 -22.37
C ASP A 287 17.95 2.77 -23.24
N LEU A 288 16.71 3.09 -22.84
CA LEU A 288 15.90 4.12 -23.48
C LEU A 288 16.57 5.50 -23.36
N LEU A 289 17.08 5.87 -22.17
CA LEU A 289 17.81 7.12 -21.97
C LEU A 289 19.05 7.24 -22.86
N LYS A 290 19.82 6.15 -23.02
CA LYS A 290 20.97 6.10 -23.95
C LYS A 290 20.52 6.28 -25.41
N LYS A 291 19.47 5.55 -25.83
CA LYS A 291 18.91 5.63 -27.17
C LYS A 291 18.46 7.05 -27.49
N GLU A 292 17.80 7.69 -26.54
CA GLU A 292 17.34 9.08 -26.64
C GLU A 292 18.47 10.11 -26.42
N LYS A 293 19.72 9.68 -26.20
CA LYS A 293 20.92 10.53 -26.04
C LYS A 293 20.79 11.55 -24.90
N PHE A 294 20.13 11.21 -23.79
CA PHE A 294 20.15 12.02 -22.58
C PHE A 294 21.46 11.85 -21.82
N GLN A 295 21.98 12.95 -21.26
CA GLN A 295 23.05 12.88 -20.26
C GLN A 295 22.41 12.51 -18.92
N PHE A 296 22.65 11.28 -18.44
CA PHE A 296 22.03 10.77 -17.25
C PHE A 296 22.98 10.01 -16.34
N ILE A 297 22.63 9.97 -15.08
CA ILE A 297 23.27 9.13 -14.06
C ILE A 297 22.24 8.17 -13.44
N ARG A 298 22.72 7.12 -12.79
CA ARG A 298 21.89 6.18 -12.06
C ARG A 298 22.00 6.43 -10.55
N ARG A 299 20.89 6.47 -9.84
CA ARG A 299 20.90 6.64 -8.38
C ARG A 299 21.64 5.50 -7.68
N SER A 300 21.55 4.28 -8.19
CA SER A 300 22.21 3.08 -7.65
C SER A 300 23.74 3.14 -7.70
N THR A 301 24.33 3.98 -8.53
CA THR A 301 25.81 4.15 -8.60
C THR A 301 26.37 5.14 -7.59
N ASN A 302 25.48 5.91 -6.91
CA ASN A 302 25.86 7.02 -6.01
C ASN A 302 26.70 8.13 -6.69
N GLU A 303 26.70 8.17 -8.02
CA GLU A 303 27.31 9.25 -8.78
C GLU A 303 26.55 10.56 -8.54
N LEU A 304 27.27 11.67 -8.40
CA LEU A 304 26.65 12.97 -8.20
C LEU A 304 26.35 13.63 -9.56
N PRO A 305 25.17 14.24 -9.72
CA PRO A 305 24.85 14.99 -10.93
C PRO A 305 25.76 16.21 -11.08
N ASN A 306 26.14 16.52 -12.32
CA ASN A 306 26.86 17.70 -12.70
C ASN A 306 25.97 18.65 -13.54
N GLU A 307 26.50 19.77 -14.00
CA GLU A 307 25.77 20.77 -14.77
C GLU A 307 25.18 20.22 -16.08
N ASN A 308 25.82 19.20 -16.67
CA ASN A 308 25.38 18.57 -17.92
C ASN A 308 24.37 17.45 -17.69
N THR A 309 24.18 16.99 -16.46
CA THR A 309 23.22 15.93 -16.15
C THR A 309 21.80 16.42 -16.37
N GLN A 310 21.06 15.73 -17.25
CA GLN A 310 19.70 16.06 -17.63
C GLN A 310 18.68 15.19 -16.90
N VAL A 311 19.04 13.93 -16.61
CA VAL A 311 18.17 12.96 -15.97
C VAL A 311 18.92 12.20 -14.88
N ILE A 312 18.25 11.99 -13.75
CA ILE A 312 18.67 11.01 -12.75
C ILE A 312 17.68 9.84 -12.85
N LEU A 313 18.18 8.66 -13.17
CA LEU A 313 17.36 7.45 -13.10
C LEU A 313 17.30 6.95 -11.66
N GLY A 314 16.12 7.05 -11.06
CA GLY A 314 15.84 6.57 -9.70
C GLY A 314 15.64 5.05 -9.68
N ASP A 315 16.73 4.31 -9.76
CA ASP A 315 16.79 2.86 -9.84
C ASP A 315 17.16 2.20 -8.50
N SER A 316 16.72 2.82 -7.41
CA SER A 316 16.84 2.30 -6.04
C SER A 316 15.47 2.04 -5.44
N MET A 317 15.39 1.09 -4.50
CA MET A 317 14.15 0.74 -3.82
C MET A 317 14.07 1.37 -2.43
N GLY A 318 12.88 1.88 -2.08
CA GLY A 318 12.61 2.41 -0.73
C GLY A 318 12.98 3.88 -0.53
N GLU A 319 13.50 4.57 -1.56
CA GLU A 319 13.91 5.98 -1.48
C GLU A 319 12.88 6.97 -2.09
N LEU A 320 11.67 6.52 -2.46
CA LEU A 320 10.73 7.39 -3.19
C LEU A 320 10.34 8.65 -2.41
N MET A 321 10.14 8.55 -1.09
CA MET A 321 9.86 9.73 -0.25
C MET A 321 11.04 10.71 -0.22
N LEU A 322 12.28 10.20 -0.19
CA LEU A 322 13.48 11.03 -0.30
C LEU A 322 13.55 11.74 -1.66
N MET A 323 13.22 11.01 -2.73
CA MET A 323 13.21 11.55 -4.10
C MET A 323 12.12 12.62 -4.28
N TYR A 324 10.95 12.45 -3.67
CA TYR A 324 9.94 13.51 -3.63
C TYR A 324 10.47 14.72 -2.87
N GLY A 325 11.07 14.54 -1.70
CA GLY A 325 11.56 15.65 -0.87
C GLY A 325 12.60 16.53 -1.55
N VAL A 326 13.42 16.00 -2.46
CA VAL A 326 14.40 16.78 -3.24
C VAL A 326 13.84 17.42 -4.50
N SER A 327 12.58 17.15 -4.86
CA SER A 327 11.94 17.62 -6.10
C SER A 327 11.01 18.81 -5.85
N ASP A 328 10.70 19.56 -6.90
CA ASP A 328 9.85 20.76 -6.83
C ASP A 328 8.46 20.52 -7.45
N ILE A 329 8.35 19.62 -8.42
CA ILE A 329 7.09 19.27 -9.13
C ILE A 329 7.03 17.76 -9.28
N ALA A 330 5.87 17.15 -9.00
CA ALA A 330 5.68 15.72 -9.14
C ALA A 330 4.69 15.36 -10.27
N PHE A 331 5.09 14.44 -11.13
CA PHE A 331 4.19 13.66 -11.95
C PHE A 331 4.05 12.26 -11.34
N VAL A 332 2.80 11.82 -11.11
CA VAL A 332 2.47 10.50 -10.55
C VAL A 332 2.07 9.55 -11.67
N GLY A 333 2.93 8.57 -11.94
CA GLY A 333 2.81 7.62 -13.04
C GLY A 333 1.72 6.56 -12.88
N GLY A 334 1.62 5.67 -13.88
CA GLY A 334 0.51 4.72 -14.03
C GLY A 334 -0.79 5.38 -14.46
N SER A 335 -0.74 6.68 -14.77
CA SER A 335 -1.88 7.55 -15.01
C SER A 335 -2.04 8.02 -16.45
N LEU A 336 -0.96 8.09 -17.23
CA LEU A 336 -1.04 8.32 -18.70
C LEU A 336 -1.40 7.05 -19.47
N VAL A 337 -1.16 5.90 -18.88
CA VAL A 337 -1.52 4.57 -19.40
C VAL A 337 -2.57 3.92 -18.49
N LYS A 338 -3.28 2.90 -18.97
CA LYS A 338 -4.39 2.25 -18.25
C LYS A 338 -3.92 1.33 -17.08
N HIS A 339 -3.04 1.85 -16.23
CA HIS A 339 -2.60 1.15 -15.00
C HIS A 339 -3.33 1.61 -13.74
N GLY A 340 -4.06 2.74 -13.79
CA GLY A 340 -4.93 3.18 -12.70
C GLY A 340 -4.31 4.17 -11.71
N GLY A 341 -3.13 4.70 -12.02
CA GLY A 341 -2.43 5.69 -11.20
C GLY A 341 -1.83 5.13 -9.91
N HIS A 342 -0.84 5.85 -9.39
CA HIS A 342 -0.20 5.56 -8.12
C HIS A 342 -0.64 6.55 -7.02
N ASN A 343 -0.08 6.41 -5.82
CA ASN A 343 -0.45 7.18 -4.64
C ASN A 343 -0.05 8.66 -4.79
N PRO A 344 -1.00 9.61 -4.87
CA PRO A 344 -0.67 11.02 -4.94
C PRO A 344 -0.36 11.65 -3.57
N LEU A 345 -0.66 10.95 -2.46
CA LEU A 345 -0.51 11.50 -1.11
C LEU A 345 0.95 11.68 -0.70
N GLU A 346 1.85 10.88 -1.27
CA GLU A 346 3.28 10.94 -0.97
C GLU A 346 3.91 12.30 -1.36
N PRO A 347 3.78 12.80 -2.61
CA PRO A 347 4.26 14.14 -2.95
C PRO A 347 3.46 15.25 -2.25
N LEU A 348 2.15 15.07 -2.01
CA LEU A 348 1.33 16.03 -1.29
C LEU A 348 1.77 16.23 0.17
N ALA A 349 2.40 15.23 0.81
CA ALA A 349 2.96 15.39 2.15
C ALA A 349 4.06 16.47 2.19
N PHE A 350 4.71 16.77 1.06
CA PHE A 350 5.70 17.85 0.90
C PHE A 350 5.07 19.15 0.36
N LYS A 351 3.75 19.28 0.29
CA LYS A 351 3.03 20.39 -0.36
C LYS A 351 3.43 20.59 -1.83
N MET A 352 3.87 19.52 -2.46
CA MET A 352 4.34 19.54 -3.84
C MET A 352 3.17 19.60 -4.80
N PRO A 353 3.23 20.42 -5.88
CA PRO A 353 2.24 20.38 -6.94
C PRO A 353 2.31 19.04 -7.67
N VAL A 354 1.15 18.41 -7.83
CA VAL A 354 1.01 17.08 -8.41
C VAL A 354 0.35 17.14 -9.78
N ILE A 355 1.00 16.53 -10.77
CA ILE A 355 0.46 16.29 -12.11
C ILE A 355 0.09 14.81 -12.23
N THR A 356 -1.03 14.50 -12.86
CA THR A 356 -1.49 13.13 -13.13
C THR A 356 -2.13 13.00 -14.51
N GLY A 357 -2.15 11.81 -15.07
CA GLY A 357 -3.00 11.49 -16.22
C GLY A 357 -4.42 11.13 -15.80
N LYS A 358 -5.27 10.78 -16.78
CA LYS A 358 -6.70 10.50 -16.57
C LYS A 358 -7.01 9.12 -15.97
N HIS A 359 -6.04 8.21 -15.97
CA HIS A 359 -6.25 6.85 -15.47
C HIS A 359 -5.89 6.76 -13.99
N THR A 360 -6.86 7.02 -13.09
CA THR A 360 -6.65 7.11 -11.63
C THR A 360 -7.53 6.14 -10.83
N PHE A 361 -8.04 5.10 -11.46
CA PHE A 361 -9.05 4.19 -10.88
C PHE A 361 -8.55 3.29 -9.72
N ASN A 362 -7.24 3.27 -9.40
CA ASN A 362 -6.73 2.61 -8.20
C ASN A 362 -6.97 3.43 -6.93
N PHE A 363 -7.13 4.76 -7.07
CA PHE A 363 -7.34 5.71 -5.97
C PHE A 363 -8.53 6.65 -6.25
N PRO A 364 -9.71 6.12 -6.60
CA PRO A 364 -10.79 6.93 -7.17
C PRO A 364 -11.31 8.01 -6.22
N GLU A 365 -11.41 7.72 -4.92
CA GLU A 365 -11.90 8.69 -3.92
C GLU A 365 -10.88 9.80 -3.67
N ILE A 366 -9.60 9.45 -3.57
CA ILE A 366 -8.51 10.42 -3.37
C ILE A 366 -8.46 11.40 -4.55
N PHE A 367 -8.42 10.88 -5.78
CA PHE A 367 -8.37 11.75 -6.96
C PHE A 367 -9.64 12.57 -7.15
N ARG A 368 -10.83 12.02 -6.80
CA ARG A 368 -12.07 12.80 -6.81
C ARG A 368 -11.96 14.02 -5.89
N MET A 369 -11.55 13.84 -4.63
CA MET A 369 -11.38 14.95 -3.69
C MET A 369 -10.32 15.95 -4.17
N LEU A 370 -9.20 15.48 -4.68
CA LEU A 370 -8.13 16.34 -5.19
C LEU A 370 -8.57 17.17 -6.40
N VAL A 371 -9.35 16.59 -7.32
CA VAL A 371 -9.89 17.31 -8.48
C VAL A 371 -10.91 18.36 -8.06
N GLU A 372 -11.81 18.03 -7.10
CA GLU A 372 -12.81 18.96 -6.58
C GLU A 372 -12.22 20.23 -5.97
N VAL A 373 -11.06 20.11 -5.28
CA VAL A 373 -10.38 21.27 -4.66
C VAL A 373 -9.27 21.86 -5.55
N GLN A 374 -9.11 21.37 -6.78
CA GLN A 374 -7.99 21.75 -7.66
C GLN A 374 -6.62 21.50 -7.02
N GLY A 375 -6.49 20.41 -6.24
CA GLY A 375 -5.26 19.99 -5.56
C GLY A 375 -4.40 19.03 -6.40
N VAL A 376 -4.77 18.79 -7.65
CA VAL A 376 -4.03 18.01 -8.65
C VAL A 376 -4.29 18.56 -10.04
N LEU A 377 -3.28 18.53 -10.92
CA LEU A 377 -3.38 18.92 -12.32
C LEU A 377 -3.50 17.69 -13.20
N GLU A 378 -4.69 17.43 -13.76
CA GLU A 378 -4.92 16.32 -14.67
C GLU A 378 -4.56 16.69 -16.11
N VAL A 379 -3.78 15.84 -16.79
CA VAL A 379 -3.32 16.06 -18.16
C VAL A 379 -3.74 14.93 -19.11
N ASN A 380 -3.83 15.24 -20.40
CA ASN A 380 -3.99 14.24 -21.45
C ASN A 380 -2.68 13.43 -21.61
N SER A 381 -2.78 12.20 -22.12
CA SER A 381 -1.66 11.28 -22.35
C SER A 381 -0.80 11.67 -23.57
N THR A 382 -0.35 12.90 -23.61
CA THR A 382 0.52 13.44 -24.69
C THR A 382 1.70 14.20 -24.11
N ALA A 383 2.80 14.19 -24.81
CA ALA A 383 4.02 14.91 -24.39
C ALA A 383 3.78 16.41 -24.25
N ASP A 384 3.07 17.01 -25.21
CA ASP A 384 2.78 18.45 -25.21
C ASP A 384 1.88 18.88 -24.04
N ALA A 385 0.95 18.01 -23.59
CA ALA A 385 0.10 18.32 -22.45
C ALA A 385 0.92 18.28 -21.14
N LEU A 386 1.80 17.29 -21.00
CA LEU A 386 2.68 17.16 -19.84
C LEU A 386 3.73 18.29 -19.82
N GLU A 387 4.33 18.63 -20.98
CA GLU A 387 5.25 19.77 -21.12
C GLU A 387 4.60 21.06 -20.61
N ARG A 388 3.42 21.41 -21.16
CA ARG A 388 2.70 22.63 -20.75
C ARG A 388 2.36 22.66 -19.27
N ALA A 389 2.01 21.52 -18.68
CA ALA A 389 1.70 21.43 -17.26
C ALA A 389 2.93 21.71 -16.39
N VAL A 390 4.06 21.07 -16.71
CA VAL A 390 5.32 21.32 -16.00
C VAL A 390 5.80 22.76 -16.20
N GLU A 391 5.74 23.26 -17.44
CA GLU A 391 6.12 24.65 -17.77
C GLU A 391 5.28 25.68 -16.98
N ALA A 392 3.97 25.49 -16.92
CA ALA A 392 3.08 26.38 -16.18
C ALA A 392 3.47 26.46 -14.68
N LEU A 393 3.83 25.33 -14.06
CA LEU A 393 4.24 25.25 -12.66
C LEU A 393 5.66 25.82 -12.44
N LEU A 394 6.56 25.68 -13.42
CA LEU A 394 7.89 26.29 -13.36
C LEU A 394 7.82 27.83 -13.45
N ASN A 395 6.90 28.36 -14.28
CA ASN A 395 6.76 29.79 -14.51
C ASN A 395 5.96 30.54 -13.45
N SER A 396 5.16 29.85 -12.65
CA SER A 396 4.33 30.48 -11.62
C SER A 396 4.49 29.77 -10.29
N LYS A 397 5.32 30.36 -9.42
CA LYS A 397 5.47 29.89 -8.04
C LYS A 397 4.12 29.93 -7.29
N GLU A 398 3.32 30.96 -7.52
CA GLU A 398 1.99 31.10 -6.91
C GLU A 398 1.04 29.95 -7.33
N ALA A 399 0.99 29.60 -8.61
CA ALA A 399 0.20 28.49 -9.10
C ALA A 399 0.67 27.15 -8.53
N SER A 400 1.99 26.96 -8.46
CA SER A 400 2.62 25.78 -7.88
C SER A 400 2.27 25.62 -6.39
N GLU A 401 2.45 26.70 -5.60
CA GLU A 401 2.12 26.70 -4.17
C GLU A 401 0.62 26.53 -3.92
N ARG A 402 -0.23 27.16 -4.71
CA ARG A 402 -1.69 26.99 -4.60
C ARG A 402 -2.13 25.55 -4.84
N LEU A 403 -1.65 24.93 -5.90
CA LEU A 403 -1.95 23.54 -6.24
C LEU A 403 -1.46 22.57 -5.15
N GLY A 404 -0.20 22.74 -4.71
CA GLY A 404 0.39 21.90 -3.66
C GLY A 404 -0.30 22.07 -2.31
N ASN A 405 -0.65 23.31 -1.90
CA ASN A 405 -1.35 23.56 -0.65
C ASN A 405 -2.78 22.99 -0.69
N ALA A 406 -3.54 23.16 -1.76
CA ALA A 406 -4.89 22.60 -1.89
C ALA A 406 -4.86 21.06 -1.76
N GLY A 407 -3.90 20.40 -2.39
CA GLY A 407 -3.73 18.95 -2.24
C GLY A 407 -3.29 18.54 -0.83
N TYR A 408 -2.42 19.32 -0.20
CA TYR A 408 -1.98 19.09 1.19
C TYR A 408 -3.12 19.23 2.19
N GLU A 409 -4.04 20.17 2.00
CA GLU A 409 -5.22 20.34 2.85
C GLU A 409 -6.09 19.08 2.82
N VAL A 410 -6.33 18.48 1.64
CA VAL A 410 -7.03 17.19 1.54
C VAL A 410 -6.33 16.10 2.33
N LEU A 411 -4.98 16.05 2.27
CA LEU A 411 -4.20 15.10 3.07
C LEU A 411 -4.44 15.36 4.57
N MET A 412 -4.35 16.60 5.03
CA MET A 412 -4.45 16.96 6.44
C MET A 412 -5.84 16.74 7.03
N GLU A 413 -6.90 17.08 6.30
CA GLU A 413 -8.29 16.87 6.73
C GLU A 413 -8.63 15.39 6.92
N ASN A 414 -7.96 14.50 6.16
CA ASN A 414 -8.19 13.07 6.21
C ASN A 414 -7.23 12.31 7.14
N ARG A 415 -6.28 12.98 7.81
CA ARG A 415 -5.35 12.39 8.78
C ARG A 415 -6.02 11.97 10.07
N GLY A 416 -5.26 11.27 10.91
CA GLY A 416 -5.68 10.78 12.22
C GLY A 416 -6.39 9.44 12.18
N ALA A 417 -6.43 8.78 11.02
CA ALA A 417 -7.01 7.44 10.89
C ALA A 417 -6.29 6.40 11.75
N LEU A 418 -4.98 6.47 11.81
CA LEU A 418 -4.14 5.58 12.62
C LEU A 418 -4.45 5.76 14.12
N GLN A 419 -4.52 7.02 14.60
CA GLN A 419 -4.82 7.26 16.01
C GLN A 419 -6.21 6.80 16.38
N ARG A 420 -7.23 7.12 15.56
CA ARG A 420 -8.60 6.63 15.78
C ARG A 420 -8.69 5.10 15.79
N LEU A 421 -7.90 4.42 14.94
CA LEU A 421 -7.82 2.96 14.96
C LEU A 421 -7.16 2.45 16.25
N LEU A 422 -6.05 3.03 16.68
CA LEU A 422 -5.35 2.66 17.92
C LEU A 422 -6.24 2.83 19.14
N ASP A 423 -7.00 3.93 19.22
CA ASP A 423 -7.96 4.16 20.31
C ASP A 423 -9.04 3.07 20.37
N LEU A 424 -9.51 2.59 19.19
CA LEU A 424 -10.46 1.47 19.11
C LEU A 424 -9.82 0.12 19.45
N LEU A 425 -8.53 -0.05 19.23
CA LEU A 425 -7.79 -1.29 19.55
C LEU A 425 -7.42 -1.38 21.03
N LYS A 426 -7.28 -0.25 21.73
CA LYS A 426 -6.85 -0.17 23.12
C LYS A 426 -7.58 -1.11 24.08
N PRO A 427 -8.92 -1.23 24.08
CA PRO A 427 -9.62 -2.17 24.95
C PRO A 427 -9.26 -3.64 24.75
N TYR A 428 -8.86 -4.01 23.53
CA TYR A 428 -8.43 -5.38 23.21
C TYR A 428 -6.97 -5.63 23.59
N LEU A 429 -6.13 -4.59 23.54
CA LEU A 429 -4.70 -4.64 23.86
C LEU A 429 -4.44 -4.63 25.36
N GLU A 430 -5.26 -3.92 26.14
CA GLU A 430 -5.13 -3.78 27.60
C GLU A 430 -5.94 -4.84 28.38
N ARG A 431 -6.73 -5.64 27.70
CA ARG A 431 -7.49 -6.72 28.33
C ARG A 431 -6.53 -7.76 28.93
N ASN A 432 -6.54 -7.90 30.27
CA ASN A 432 -5.91 -9.04 30.93
C ASN A 432 -6.76 -10.29 30.65
N VAL A 433 -6.17 -11.29 30.04
CA VAL A 433 -6.80 -12.58 29.75
C VAL A 433 -6.61 -13.52 30.91
#